data_5617ff67897b2ed71a95935f3e7c98a5
#
_entry.id   5617ff67897b2ed71a95935f3e7c98a5
#
_cell.length_a   1.000
_cell.length_b   1.000
_cell.length_c   1.000
_cell.angle_alpha   90.00
_cell.angle_beta   90.00
_cell.angle_gamma   90.00
#
_symmetry.space_group_name_H-M   'P 1'
#
loop_
_entity.id
_entity.type
_entity.pdbx_description
1 polymer ?
#
loop_
_entity_poly.entity_id
_entity_poly.type
_entity_poly.pdbx_seq_one_letter_code
_entity_poly.pdbx_strand_id
1 'polypeptide(L)'
;MNLKALIAGTALALTSTVALAETHAETGNPMVGGAPMFPEKNIVENAVNSADHTTLVAAVQAAGLVETLSGEGPFTVFAPTNAAFEALPAGSVEDLLKPENKDRLTEILTCHVVAANAMSDAISGMIADDGGMHEVETVGGCKFMVSEGEDGTIMITDGQDRTANVTVADVKQSNGVIHV
;
A
#
# COMPACT_ATOMS: atom_id res chain seq x y z
N MET A 1 76.96 -12.00 -33.31
CA MET A 1 76.68 -11.08 -34.41
C MET A 1 75.15 -10.93 -34.53
N ASN A 2 74.69 -9.79 -34.08
CA ASN A 2 73.68 -8.94 -34.73
C ASN A 2 72.28 -9.56 -34.91
N LEU A 3 71.19 -8.95 -34.64
CA LEU A 3 70.81 -7.55 -34.73
C LEU A 3 69.43 -7.34 -34.10
N LYS A 4 69.28 -6.31 -33.40
CA LYS A 4 68.12 -5.55 -32.92
C LYS A 4 66.95 -5.57 -33.89
N ALA A 5 65.71 -5.67 -33.33
CA ALA A 5 64.61 -4.85 -33.79
C ALA A 5 63.64 -4.57 -32.62
N LEU A 6 63.61 -3.34 -32.16
CA LEU A 6 62.60 -2.69 -31.38
C LEU A 6 61.33 -2.59 -32.24
N ILE A 7 60.18 -3.04 -31.72
CA ILE A 7 58.87 -2.56 -32.19
C ILE A 7 58.12 -2.04 -30.96
N ALA A 8 58.03 -0.74 -30.87
CA ALA A 8 57.16 -0.07 -29.94
C ALA A 8 55.70 -0.21 -30.43
N GLY A 9 54.90 -0.95 -29.69
CA GLY A 9 53.46 -1.04 -29.88
C GLY A 9 52.75 -0.19 -28.81
N THR A 10 52.33 0.98 -29.19
CA THR A 10 51.46 1.83 -28.39
C THR A 10 50.09 1.14 -28.19
N ALA A 11 49.92 0.64 -26.99
CA ALA A 11 48.60 0.14 -26.56
C ALA A 11 47.73 1.31 -26.20
N LEU A 12 46.78 1.62 -27.08
CA LEU A 12 45.69 2.58 -26.82
C LEU A 12 44.74 1.95 -25.82
N ALA A 13 44.85 2.36 -24.57
CA ALA A 13 43.89 1.97 -23.53
C ALA A 13 42.58 2.67 -23.81
N LEU A 14 41.58 1.95 -24.35
CA LEU A 14 40.17 2.36 -24.31
C LEU A 14 39.72 2.20 -22.85
N THR A 15 39.64 3.27 -22.13
CA THR A 15 38.89 3.32 -20.87
C THR A 15 37.41 3.34 -21.22
N SER A 16 36.79 2.15 -21.25
CA SER A 16 35.36 2.03 -21.23
C SER A 16 34.88 2.51 -19.84
N THR A 17 34.38 3.73 -19.78
CA THR A 17 33.56 4.18 -18.67
C THR A 17 32.28 3.36 -18.69
N VAL A 18 32.23 2.29 -17.92
CA VAL A 18 30.99 1.63 -17.56
C VAL A 18 30.25 2.63 -16.71
N ALA A 19 29.25 3.28 -17.30
CA ALA A 19 28.23 3.96 -16.52
C ALA A 19 27.59 2.89 -15.64
N LEU A 20 27.94 2.89 -14.35
CA LEU A 20 27.14 2.20 -13.35
C LEU A 20 25.77 2.85 -13.41
N ALA A 21 24.85 2.22 -14.14
CA ALA A 21 23.46 2.37 -13.85
C ALA A 21 23.33 1.94 -12.39
N GLU A 22 23.14 2.87 -11.49
CA GLU A 22 22.71 2.59 -10.13
C GLU A 22 21.37 1.89 -10.27
N THR A 23 21.43 0.57 -10.36
CA THR A 23 20.29 -0.27 -10.03
C THR A 23 20.04 -0.02 -8.56
N HIS A 24 19.07 0.80 -8.25
CA HIS A 24 18.40 0.79 -6.96
C HIS A 24 17.67 -0.55 -6.85
N ALA A 25 18.48 -1.61 -6.77
CA ALA A 25 18.03 -2.91 -6.40
C ALA A 25 18.09 -2.99 -4.89
N GLU A 26 16.91 -3.23 -4.30
CA GLU A 26 16.77 -4.04 -3.11
C GLU A 26 17.09 -3.38 -1.76
N THR A 27 16.38 -2.35 -1.43
CA THR A 27 15.74 -2.40 -0.14
C THR A 27 14.51 -3.31 -0.33
N GLY A 28 14.37 -4.40 0.41
CA GLY A 28 13.26 -5.36 0.24
C GLY A 28 11.88 -4.77 0.65
N ASN A 29 11.64 -3.55 0.29
CA ASN A 29 10.42 -2.81 0.56
C ASN A 29 9.36 -3.19 -0.46
N PRO A 30 8.14 -3.51 -0.03
CA PRO A 30 7.05 -3.81 -0.95
C PRO A 30 6.78 -2.62 -1.87
N MET A 31 6.53 -2.93 -3.15
CA MET A 31 6.18 -1.94 -4.15
C MET A 31 4.65 -1.82 -4.22
N VAL A 32 4.13 -0.61 -4.09
CA VAL A 32 2.70 -0.33 -4.21
C VAL A 32 2.50 0.89 -5.12
N GLY A 33 1.74 0.70 -6.19
CA GLY A 33 1.50 1.76 -7.19
C GLY A 33 2.78 2.30 -7.81
N GLY A 34 3.78 1.42 -8.03
CA GLY A 34 5.06 1.79 -8.63
C GLY A 34 6.04 2.51 -7.71
N ALA A 35 5.71 2.68 -6.42
CA ALA A 35 6.58 3.29 -5.43
C ALA A 35 6.97 2.31 -4.31
N PRO A 36 8.21 2.36 -3.81
CA PRO A 36 8.61 1.58 -2.65
C PRO A 36 7.97 2.13 -1.38
N MET A 37 7.47 1.23 -0.53
CA MET A 37 6.90 1.57 0.77
C MET A 37 7.95 1.38 1.86
N PHE A 38 8.23 2.43 2.60
CA PHE A 38 9.29 2.46 3.59
C PHE A 38 8.72 2.23 5.00
N PRO A 39 9.20 1.22 5.75
CA PRO A 39 8.69 0.92 7.08
C PRO A 39 8.99 2.01 8.12
N GLU A 40 9.95 2.89 7.87
CA GLU A 40 10.26 4.05 8.70
C GLU A 40 9.35 5.26 8.48
N LYS A 41 8.57 5.26 7.40
CA LYS A 41 7.57 6.28 7.10
C LYS A 41 6.20 5.88 7.61
N ASN A 42 5.36 6.87 7.94
CA ASN A 42 3.98 6.60 8.32
C ASN A 42 3.10 6.28 7.10
N ILE A 43 1.87 5.86 7.38
CA ILE A 43 0.89 5.45 6.37
C ILE A 43 0.67 6.54 5.31
N VAL A 44 0.54 7.81 5.74
CA VAL A 44 0.27 8.91 4.81
C VAL A 44 1.49 9.25 3.97
N GLU A 45 2.68 9.29 4.57
CA GLU A 45 3.94 9.58 3.86
C GLU A 45 4.28 8.57 2.77
N ASN A 46 3.85 7.32 2.94
CA ASN A 46 4.00 6.29 1.92
C ASN A 46 2.87 6.37 0.88
N ALA A 47 1.63 6.52 1.32
CA ALA A 47 0.47 6.54 0.42
C ALA A 47 0.55 7.64 -0.64
N VAL A 48 1.08 8.81 -0.30
CA VAL A 48 1.22 9.94 -1.24
C VAL A 48 2.16 9.65 -2.43
N ASN A 49 3.03 8.66 -2.30
CA ASN A 49 3.95 8.26 -3.37
C ASN A 49 3.35 7.17 -4.28
N SER A 50 2.26 6.54 -3.89
CA SER A 50 1.61 5.48 -4.64
C SER A 50 0.72 6.03 -5.74
N ALA A 51 0.99 5.67 -6.99
CA ALA A 51 0.14 6.07 -8.13
C ALA A 51 -1.26 5.41 -8.08
N ASP A 52 -1.40 4.29 -7.38
CA ASP A 52 -2.66 3.55 -7.26
C ASP A 52 -3.60 4.09 -6.16
N HIS A 53 -3.13 5.03 -5.33
CA HIS A 53 -3.87 5.54 -4.17
C HIS A 53 -4.11 7.07 -4.22
N THR A 54 -4.00 7.68 -5.38
CA THR A 54 -4.17 9.14 -5.55
C THR A 54 -5.56 9.61 -5.12
N THR A 55 -6.61 8.86 -5.44
CA THR A 55 -7.99 9.15 -5.03
C THR A 55 -8.15 8.99 -3.51
N LEU A 56 -7.59 7.93 -2.92
CA LEU A 56 -7.61 7.72 -1.47
C LEU A 56 -6.92 8.87 -0.72
N VAL A 57 -5.74 9.28 -1.19
CA VAL A 57 -4.99 10.41 -0.59
C VAL A 57 -5.80 11.70 -0.65
N ALA A 58 -6.42 12.00 -1.79
CA ALA A 58 -7.30 13.16 -1.93
C ALA A 58 -8.50 13.08 -0.97
N ALA A 59 -9.09 11.90 -0.81
CA ALA A 59 -10.20 11.66 0.12
C ALA A 59 -9.78 11.86 1.59
N VAL A 60 -8.62 11.33 1.99
CA VAL A 60 -8.06 11.50 3.34
C VAL A 60 -7.80 12.98 3.66
N GLN A 61 -7.27 13.73 2.69
CA GLN A 61 -7.06 15.18 2.82
C GLN A 61 -8.38 15.95 2.94
N ALA A 62 -9.37 15.64 2.09
CA ALA A 62 -10.68 16.28 2.12
C ALA A 62 -11.42 15.99 3.43
N ALA A 63 -11.31 14.79 3.96
CA ALA A 63 -11.87 14.41 5.26
C ALA A 63 -11.14 15.05 6.45
N GLY A 64 -9.90 15.55 6.27
CA GLY A 64 -9.07 16.06 7.36
C GLY A 64 -8.47 14.98 8.25
N LEU A 65 -8.33 13.76 7.73
CA LEU A 65 -7.80 12.60 8.48
C LEU A 65 -6.28 12.44 8.38
N VAL A 66 -5.59 13.34 7.70
CA VAL A 66 -4.12 13.28 7.53
C VAL A 66 -3.40 13.24 8.88
N GLU A 67 -3.76 14.12 9.80
CA GLU A 67 -3.15 14.16 11.14
C GLU A 67 -3.46 12.89 11.95
N THR A 68 -4.69 12.40 11.86
CA THR A 68 -5.13 11.16 12.54
C THR A 68 -4.33 9.95 12.06
N LEU A 69 -4.22 9.78 10.75
CA LEU A 69 -3.50 8.65 10.13
C LEU A 69 -1.96 8.81 10.15
N SER A 70 -1.46 9.99 10.45
CA SER A 70 -0.03 10.25 10.69
C SER A 70 0.34 10.12 12.17
N GLY A 71 -0.66 10.00 13.06
CA GLY A 71 -0.46 9.87 14.49
C GLY A 71 0.15 8.53 14.91
N GLU A 72 0.36 8.41 16.22
CA GLU A 72 0.86 7.17 16.83
C GLU A 72 -0.21 6.09 16.73
N GLY A 73 0.09 5.02 15.94
CA GLY A 73 -0.77 3.84 15.81
C GLY A 73 -0.82 2.98 17.07
N PRO A 74 -1.11 1.70 16.95
CA PRO A 74 -1.10 0.97 15.67
C PRO A 74 -2.38 1.10 14.86
N PHE A 75 -2.24 1.25 13.55
CA PHE A 75 -3.37 1.24 12.61
C PHE A 75 -3.20 0.13 11.58
N THR A 76 -4.30 -0.52 11.22
CA THR A 76 -4.39 -1.31 9.99
C THR A 76 -5.31 -0.60 9.03
N VAL A 77 -4.82 -0.28 7.84
CA VAL A 77 -5.58 0.41 6.81
C VAL A 77 -5.79 -0.53 5.64
N PHE A 78 -7.06 -0.80 5.32
CA PHE A 78 -7.45 -1.45 4.09
C PHE A 78 -7.59 -0.37 3.01
N ALA A 79 -6.56 -0.24 2.19
CA ALA A 79 -6.40 0.87 1.25
C ALA A 79 -7.01 0.53 -0.12
N PRO A 80 -8.19 1.06 -0.46
CA PRO A 80 -8.76 0.86 -1.79
C PRO A 80 -7.93 1.59 -2.85
N THR A 81 -7.69 0.91 -3.96
CA THR A 81 -7.00 1.47 -5.12
C THR A 81 -7.90 2.42 -5.91
N ASN A 82 -7.31 3.21 -6.82
CA ASN A 82 -8.07 4.05 -7.75
C ASN A 82 -9.12 3.23 -8.52
N ALA A 83 -8.77 1.99 -8.93
CA ALA A 83 -9.69 1.09 -9.61
C ALA A 83 -10.91 0.72 -8.75
N ALA A 84 -10.74 0.56 -7.43
CA ALA A 84 -11.85 0.34 -6.53
C ALA A 84 -12.80 1.54 -6.46
N PHE A 85 -12.27 2.77 -6.50
CA PHE A 85 -13.09 3.99 -6.58
C PHE A 85 -13.80 4.12 -7.94
N GLU A 86 -13.16 3.73 -9.03
CA GLU A 86 -13.75 3.74 -10.37
C GLU A 86 -14.90 2.73 -10.53
N ALA A 87 -14.91 1.67 -9.72
CA ALA A 87 -16.00 0.71 -9.67
C ALA A 87 -17.27 1.25 -8.98
N LEU A 88 -17.18 2.37 -8.28
CA LEU A 88 -18.35 3.05 -7.69
C LEU A 88 -19.19 3.71 -8.79
N PRO A 89 -20.49 3.94 -8.55
CA PRO A 89 -21.34 4.66 -9.49
C PRO A 89 -20.73 6.02 -9.89
N ALA A 90 -20.84 6.38 -11.17
CA ALA A 90 -20.29 7.62 -11.69
C ALA A 90 -20.76 8.85 -10.87
N GLY A 91 -19.83 9.72 -10.50
CA GLY A 91 -20.08 10.90 -9.68
C GLY A 91 -20.07 10.66 -8.16
N SER A 92 -20.06 9.40 -7.69
CA SER A 92 -20.08 9.11 -6.26
C SER A 92 -18.83 9.64 -5.55
N VAL A 93 -17.66 9.46 -6.16
CA VAL A 93 -16.39 9.95 -5.59
C VAL A 93 -16.35 11.47 -5.54
N GLU A 94 -16.77 12.12 -6.64
CA GLU A 94 -16.83 13.58 -6.73
C GLU A 94 -17.80 14.16 -5.70
N ASP A 95 -18.94 13.51 -5.51
CA ASP A 95 -19.92 13.91 -4.48
C ASP A 95 -19.35 13.73 -3.07
N LEU A 96 -18.66 12.64 -2.78
CA LEU A 96 -18.05 12.40 -1.48
C LEU A 96 -16.93 13.39 -1.15
N LEU A 97 -16.21 13.88 -2.16
CA LEU A 97 -15.14 14.87 -1.97
C LEU A 97 -15.66 16.31 -1.73
N LYS A 98 -16.96 16.55 -1.87
CA LYS A 98 -17.54 17.85 -1.59
C LYS A 98 -17.48 18.20 -0.10
N PRO A 99 -17.23 19.48 0.25
CA PRO A 99 -17.16 19.92 1.66
C PRO A 99 -18.42 19.59 2.48
N GLU A 100 -19.59 19.62 1.86
CA GLU A 100 -20.86 19.27 2.51
C GLU A 100 -20.98 17.79 2.89
N ASN A 101 -20.19 16.92 2.25
CA ASN A 101 -20.18 15.48 2.49
C ASN A 101 -18.97 15.01 3.34
N LYS A 102 -18.23 15.95 3.93
CA LYS A 102 -17.02 15.65 4.70
C LYS A 102 -17.25 14.63 5.82
N ASP A 103 -18.34 14.77 6.56
CA ASP A 103 -18.64 13.85 7.68
C ASP A 103 -18.89 12.43 7.17
N ARG A 104 -19.63 12.29 6.07
CA ARG A 104 -19.87 11.00 5.41
C ARG A 104 -18.59 10.40 4.85
N LEU A 105 -17.73 11.22 4.25
CA LEU A 105 -16.43 10.79 3.76
C LEU A 105 -15.55 10.30 4.91
N THR A 106 -15.54 11.02 6.02
CA THR A 106 -14.82 10.65 7.24
C THR A 106 -15.30 9.32 7.77
N GLU A 107 -16.61 9.11 7.86
CA GLU A 107 -17.21 7.83 8.27
C GLU A 107 -16.77 6.69 7.36
N ILE A 108 -16.88 6.85 6.04
CA ILE A 108 -16.46 5.83 5.06
C ILE A 108 -14.98 5.51 5.21
N LEU A 109 -14.11 6.51 5.32
CA LEU A 109 -12.66 6.31 5.44
C LEU A 109 -12.28 5.62 6.76
N THR A 110 -12.92 5.98 7.85
CA THR A 110 -12.70 5.35 9.16
C THR A 110 -13.24 3.91 9.21
N CYS A 111 -14.19 3.56 8.33
CA CYS A 111 -14.61 2.18 8.10
C CYS A 111 -13.56 1.31 7.40
N HIS A 112 -12.48 1.91 6.88
CA HIS A 112 -11.33 1.19 6.32
C HIS A 112 -10.12 1.12 7.26
N VAL A 113 -10.27 1.65 8.47
CA VAL A 113 -9.20 1.73 9.47
C VAL A 113 -9.56 0.91 10.69
N VAL A 114 -8.64 0.04 11.10
CA VAL A 114 -8.74 -0.75 12.34
C VAL A 114 -7.68 -0.25 13.32
N ALA A 115 -8.06 -0.01 14.57
CA ALA A 115 -7.15 0.44 15.64
C ALA A 115 -6.36 -0.73 16.23
N ALA A 116 -5.69 -1.48 15.40
CA ALA A 116 -4.85 -2.62 15.76
C ALA A 116 -3.78 -2.83 14.68
N ASN A 117 -2.75 -3.60 15.00
CA ASN A 117 -1.76 -4.05 14.02
C ASN A 117 -2.11 -5.47 13.57
N ALA A 118 -2.98 -5.58 12.56
CA ALA A 118 -3.44 -6.86 12.03
C ALA A 118 -2.61 -7.23 10.79
N MET A 119 -1.58 -8.05 11.00
CA MET A 119 -0.82 -8.68 9.92
C MET A 119 -1.63 -9.81 9.29
N SER A 120 -1.31 -10.19 8.06
CA SER A 120 -2.02 -11.25 7.34
C SER A 120 -2.04 -12.58 8.10
N ASP A 121 -0.93 -12.96 8.73
CA ASP A 121 -0.86 -14.16 9.58
C ASP A 121 -1.84 -14.11 10.76
N ALA A 122 -1.97 -12.94 11.39
CA ALA A 122 -2.91 -12.76 12.50
C ALA A 122 -4.37 -12.82 12.00
N ILE A 123 -4.65 -12.21 10.84
CA ILE A 123 -5.97 -12.27 10.19
C ILE A 123 -6.32 -13.70 9.83
N SER A 124 -5.41 -14.45 9.18
CA SER A 124 -5.61 -15.86 8.85
C SER A 124 -5.84 -16.74 10.08
N GLY A 125 -5.12 -16.46 11.17
CA GLY A 125 -5.33 -17.13 12.45
C GLY A 125 -6.74 -16.91 13.01
N MET A 126 -7.21 -15.67 13.03
CA MET A 126 -8.57 -15.33 13.47
C MET A 126 -9.66 -15.96 12.57
N ILE A 127 -9.44 -15.96 11.25
CA ILE A 127 -10.33 -16.63 10.30
C ILE A 127 -10.43 -18.14 10.60
N ALA A 128 -9.29 -18.78 10.86
CA ALA A 128 -9.27 -20.22 11.16
C ALA A 128 -9.95 -20.55 12.49
N ASP A 129 -9.73 -19.73 13.53
CA ASP A 129 -10.32 -19.91 14.85
C ASP A 129 -11.84 -19.74 14.84
N ASP A 130 -12.36 -18.86 13.96
CA ASP A 130 -13.80 -18.60 13.81
C ASP A 130 -14.47 -19.46 12.73
N GLY A 131 -13.78 -20.47 12.22
CA GLY A 131 -14.35 -21.44 11.30
C GLY A 131 -14.47 -20.96 9.84
N GLY A 132 -13.63 -20.05 9.42
CA GLY A 132 -13.48 -19.63 8.01
C GLY A 132 -13.86 -18.19 7.71
N MET A 133 -14.46 -17.47 8.67
CA MET A 133 -14.78 -16.04 8.54
C MET A 133 -14.66 -15.36 9.90
N HIS A 134 -14.01 -14.20 9.94
CA HIS A 134 -13.85 -13.39 11.15
C HIS A 134 -14.46 -12.00 10.97
N GLU A 135 -15.21 -11.50 11.98
CA GLU A 135 -15.77 -10.15 11.97
C GLU A 135 -14.75 -9.15 12.49
N VAL A 136 -14.46 -8.14 11.71
CA VAL A 136 -13.57 -7.02 12.07
C VAL A 136 -14.40 -5.77 12.31
N GLU A 137 -14.21 -5.14 13.48
CA GLU A 137 -14.77 -3.85 13.80
C GLU A 137 -13.76 -2.74 13.53
N THR A 138 -14.20 -1.68 12.86
CA THR A 138 -13.38 -0.56 12.42
C THR A 138 -13.49 0.65 13.35
N VAL A 139 -12.57 1.60 13.19
CA VAL A 139 -12.59 2.90 13.92
C VAL A 139 -13.90 3.67 13.66
N GLY A 140 -14.46 3.54 12.47
CA GLY A 140 -15.76 4.14 12.12
C GLY A 140 -16.98 3.42 12.65
N GLY A 141 -16.80 2.32 13.42
CA GLY A 141 -17.90 1.49 13.93
C GLY A 141 -18.55 0.61 12.88
N CYS A 142 -17.97 0.53 11.69
CA CYS A 142 -18.39 -0.40 10.67
C CYS A 142 -17.87 -1.81 10.99
N LYS A 143 -18.57 -2.80 10.48
CA LYS A 143 -18.18 -4.20 10.56
C LYS A 143 -18.08 -4.79 9.17
N PHE A 144 -17.04 -5.56 8.96
CA PHE A 144 -16.88 -6.36 7.75
C PHE A 144 -16.34 -7.74 8.10
N MET A 145 -16.56 -8.69 7.22
CA MET A 145 -16.07 -10.05 7.38
C MET A 145 -14.78 -10.23 6.59
N VAL A 146 -13.78 -10.79 7.23
CA VAL A 146 -12.58 -11.28 6.54
C VAL A 146 -12.67 -12.79 6.38
N SER A 147 -12.27 -13.28 5.22
CA SER A 147 -12.20 -14.70 4.89
C SER A 147 -10.96 -14.96 4.06
N GLU A 148 -10.60 -16.23 3.91
CA GLU A 148 -9.45 -16.64 3.11
C GLU A 148 -9.93 -17.50 1.94
N GLY A 149 -9.47 -17.16 0.73
CA GLY A 149 -9.72 -17.95 -0.47
C GLY A 149 -8.90 -19.23 -0.51
N GLU A 150 -9.21 -20.10 -1.44
CA GLU A 150 -8.49 -21.37 -1.63
C GLU A 150 -7.00 -21.20 -1.96
N ASP A 151 -6.61 -20.04 -2.44
CA ASP A 151 -5.25 -19.65 -2.77
C ASP A 151 -4.52 -18.90 -1.63
N GLY A 152 -5.15 -18.76 -0.47
CA GLY A 152 -4.64 -18.00 0.67
C GLY A 152 -4.83 -16.48 0.56
N THR A 153 -5.59 -15.99 -0.43
CA THR A 153 -5.90 -14.58 -0.57
C THR A 153 -6.91 -14.15 0.49
N ILE A 154 -6.59 -13.10 1.25
CA ILE A 154 -7.54 -12.50 2.19
C ILE A 154 -8.61 -11.73 1.40
N MET A 155 -9.84 -12.02 1.70
CA MET A 155 -11.02 -11.38 1.14
C MET A 155 -11.76 -10.60 2.23
N ILE A 156 -12.29 -9.45 1.85
CA ILE A 156 -13.06 -8.58 2.73
C ILE A 156 -14.46 -8.49 2.17
N THR A 157 -15.47 -8.85 2.96
CA THR A 157 -16.87 -8.73 2.58
C THR A 157 -17.56 -7.70 3.48
N ASP A 158 -18.14 -6.67 2.88
CA ASP A 158 -18.86 -5.63 3.61
C ASP A 158 -20.30 -6.05 3.98
N GLY A 159 -21.00 -5.19 4.73
CA GLY A 159 -22.40 -5.45 5.13
C GLY A 159 -23.43 -5.43 3.99
N GLN A 160 -23.00 -5.27 2.74
CA GLN A 160 -23.82 -5.33 1.53
C GLN A 160 -23.44 -6.52 0.64
N ASP A 161 -22.71 -7.49 1.20
CA ASP A 161 -22.20 -8.68 0.50
C ASP A 161 -21.28 -8.37 -0.69
N ARG A 162 -20.63 -7.20 -0.68
CA ARG A 162 -19.61 -6.87 -1.68
C ARG A 162 -18.26 -7.36 -1.18
N THR A 163 -17.55 -8.08 -2.02
CA THR A 163 -16.25 -8.66 -1.69
C THR A 163 -15.12 -7.96 -2.42
N ALA A 164 -14.06 -7.64 -1.70
CA ALA A 164 -12.79 -7.13 -2.24
C ALA A 164 -11.67 -8.09 -1.85
N ASN A 165 -10.68 -8.25 -2.73
CA ASN A 165 -9.50 -9.06 -2.48
C ASN A 165 -8.34 -8.19 -2.03
N VAL A 166 -7.57 -8.65 -1.06
CA VAL A 166 -6.30 -8.05 -0.69
C VAL A 166 -5.25 -8.50 -1.70
N THR A 167 -4.75 -7.56 -2.49
CA THR A 167 -3.77 -7.82 -3.55
C THR A 167 -2.32 -7.72 -3.07
N VAL A 168 -2.07 -6.85 -2.09
CA VAL A 168 -0.78 -6.71 -1.41
C VAL A 168 -1.03 -6.62 0.09
N ALA A 169 -0.56 -7.61 0.83
CA ALA A 169 -0.70 -7.65 2.29
C ALA A 169 0.61 -7.20 2.99
N ASP A 170 0.50 -6.88 4.27
CA ASP A 170 1.63 -6.66 5.18
C ASP A 170 2.60 -5.54 4.76
N VAL A 171 2.08 -4.49 4.16
CA VAL A 171 2.88 -3.29 3.86
C VAL A 171 3.11 -2.53 5.16
N LYS A 172 4.24 -2.80 5.80
CA LYS A 172 4.60 -2.24 7.11
C LYS A 172 4.94 -0.76 7.03
N GLN A 173 4.45 -0.03 8.04
CA GLN A 173 4.64 1.40 8.21
C GLN A 173 5.13 1.68 9.64
N SER A 174 5.66 2.86 9.91
CA SER A 174 6.13 3.23 11.26
C SER A 174 5.00 3.26 12.29
N ASN A 175 3.77 3.52 11.86
CA ASN A 175 2.58 3.61 12.72
C ASN A 175 1.49 2.58 12.40
N GLY A 176 1.81 1.52 11.64
CA GLY A 176 0.85 0.46 11.36
C GLY A 176 1.16 -0.38 10.14
N VAL A 177 0.12 -0.93 9.52
CA VAL A 177 0.21 -1.76 8.33
C VAL A 177 -0.87 -1.37 7.33
N ILE A 178 -0.54 -1.50 6.05
CA ILE A 178 -1.50 -1.32 4.94
C ILE A 178 -1.72 -2.66 4.26
N HIS A 179 -2.97 -2.96 3.96
CA HIS A 179 -3.41 -4.01 3.04
C HIS A 179 -4.09 -3.34 1.84
N VAL A 180 -3.60 -3.63 0.64
CA VAL A 180 -4.11 -3.04 -0.62
C VAL A 180 -5.17 -3.92 -1.23
#